data_68f84a1a67b4c43dc5e9db35002dbf0b
#
_entry.id   68f84a1a67b4c43dc5e9db35002dbf0b
#
_cell.length_a   1.000
_cell.length_b   1.000
_cell.length_c   1.000
_cell.angle_alpha   90.00
_cell.angle_beta   90.00
_cell.angle_gamma   90.00
#
_symmetry.space_group_name_H-M   'P 1'
#
loop_
_entity.id
_entity.type
_entity.pdbx_description
1 polymer ?
#
loop_
_entity_poly.entity_id
_entity_poly.type
_entity_poly.pdbx_seq_one_letter_code
_entity_poly.pdbx_strand_id
1 'polypeptide(L)'
;MAELTHQLLGDKLHLYKRDNSRYWQCSTYLAGRNHRTTTKEEELPYAKRKAEEWYLGLQLKHRAGELKGGKLFSAAAEKFLPEYEALTAGERNPNYVKGHGDRLRVHLLPFFGNKVVSDITPQTVQDYRVHRMTSKKHPKTGEPLRPARSTLHHEIITLRHVLKTAQRLGWLKFVPDLSPPYKSSGKISHRAWFSPAEYKTLYEATRERANNPPKPRWKWECEQLHNFVLFMVNTGLRPDEAMRLEFRDVEIVKDTATGETILEISVRGKRGVGYCKSMPGAVYPFEQLRDRKRSVTPSSRASRGGSAEEGDQSQLALPKPTDRIFPTTHRELFNAVLDELGLKKDREGSRRSAYSLRHTYICLRLMEGADIYQIAKNCRTSVEMIEKFYAAHIKNMIDAAAVNVRRERPDGPPPKRPANAKSARKGQSGGSPKRRH
;
A
#
# COMPACT_ATOMS: atom_id res chain seq x y z
N MET A 1 25.61 -57.49 21.74
CA MET A 1 25.08 -58.29 20.62
C MET A 1 25.23 -57.45 19.37
N ALA A 2 25.81 -58.00 18.29
CA ALA A 2 26.03 -57.24 17.05
C ALA A 2 24.70 -56.81 16.43
N GLU A 3 24.49 -55.53 16.16
CA GLU A 3 23.36 -55.06 15.36
C GLU A 3 23.41 -55.74 14.00
N LEU A 4 22.39 -56.57 13.71
CA LEU A 4 22.23 -57.19 12.39
C LEU A 4 21.91 -56.08 11.38
N THR A 5 22.92 -55.55 10.69
CA THR A 5 22.79 -54.54 9.63
C THR A 5 23.12 -55.16 8.27
N HIS A 6 22.28 -54.89 7.27
CA HIS A 6 22.50 -55.25 5.89
C HIS A 6 22.51 -53.99 5.01
N GLN A 7 23.50 -53.91 4.14
CA GLN A 7 23.62 -52.85 3.13
C GLN A 7 23.09 -53.37 1.78
N LEU A 8 22.22 -52.59 1.14
CA LEU A 8 21.59 -52.93 -0.13
C LEU A 8 21.83 -51.80 -1.14
N LEU A 9 21.80 -52.13 -2.41
CA LEU A 9 21.89 -51.20 -3.54
C LEU A 9 23.17 -50.34 -3.51
N GLY A 10 24.34 -50.95 -3.19
CA GLY A 10 25.63 -50.23 -3.14
C GLY A 10 25.66 -49.15 -2.06
N ASP A 11 25.38 -49.55 -0.83
CA ASP A 11 25.36 -48.71 0.39
C ASP A 11 24.34 -47.55 0.43
N LYS A 12 23.42 -47.52 -0.52
CA LYS A 12 22.37 -46.50 -0.58
C LYS A 12 21.18 -46.77 0.31
N LEU A 13 21.00 -48.03 0.73
CA LEU A 13 19.87 -48.46 1.55
C LEU A 13 20.40 -49.36 2.70
N HIS A 14 20.16 -48.93 3.93
CA HIS A 14 20.55 -49.67 5.13
C HIS A 14 19.33 -50.36 5.73
N LEU A 15 19.43 -51.66 5.99
CA LEU A 15 18.41 -52.49 6.64
C LEU A 15 18.99 -52.96 7.98
N TYR A 16 18.30 -52.72 9.10
CA TYR A 16 18.77 -53.08 10.44
C TYR A 16 17.63 -53.50 11.35
N LYS A 17 17.93 -54.33 12.34
CA LYS A 17 16.98 -54.79 13.35
C LYS A 17 17.34 -54.16 14.70
N ARG A 18 16.34 -53.57 15.37
CA ARG A 18 16.50 -53.01 16.73
C ARG A 18 16.17 -54.06 17.76
N ASP A 19 16.85 -54.07 18.90
CA ASP A 19 16.62 -55.02 19.98
C ASP A 19 15.19 -55.00 20.55
N ASN A 20 14.53 -53.81 20.46
CA ASN A 20 13.18 -53.62 20.95
C ASN A 20 12.10 -53.72 19.86
N SER A 21 12.42 -54.23 18.70
CA SER A 21 11.49 -54.35 17.57
C SER A 21 11.57 -55.70 16.90
N ARG A 22 10.42 -56.39 16.74
CA ARG A 22 10.32 -57.63 15.96
C ARG A 22 10.52 -57.41 14.44
N TYR A 23 10.25 -56.13 13.97
CA TYR A 23 10.30 -55.79 12.55
C TYR A 23 11.63 -55.18 12.16
N TRP A 24 12.09 -55.48 10.93
CA TRP A 24 13.20 -54.81 10.33
C TRP A 24 12.90 -53.34 10.02
N GLN A 25 13.90 -52.47 10.26
CA GLN A 25 13.88 -51.06 9.94
C GLN A 25 14.76 -50.80 8.73
N CYS A 26 14.42 -49.83 7.90
CA CYS A 26 15.29 -49.40 6.81
C CYS A 26 15.52 -47.90 6.81
N SER A 27 16.70 -47.50 6.34
CA SER A 27 17.07 -46.09 6.21
C SER A 27 17.87 -45.83 4.94
N THR A 28 17.72 -44.67 4.37
CA THR A 28 18.48 -44.18 3.22
C THR A 28 18.73 -42.68 3.33
N TYR A 29 19.85 -42.21 2.81
CA TYR A 29 20.13 -40.79 2.68
C TYR A 29 19.80 -40.36 1.25
N LEU A 30 18.77 -39.47 1.12
CA LEU A 30 18.31 -39.03 -0.18
C LEU A 30 17.81 -37.56 -0.07
N ALA A 31 18.08 -36.73 -1.06
CA ALA A 31 17.69 -35.34 -1.11
C ALA A 31 18.15 -34.52 0.13
N GLY A 32 19.38 -34.76 0.63
CA GLY A 32 19.96 -34.00 1.71
C GLY A 32 19.50 -34.37 3.11
N ARG A 33 18.74 -35.48 3.28
CA ARG A 33 18.30 -35.98 4.60
C ARG A 33 18.18 -37.48 4.69
N ASN A 34 18.16 -37.96 5.93
CA ASN A 34 17.98 -39.38 6.21
C ASN A 34 16.49 -39.73 6.31
N HIS A 35 16.04 -40.63 5.45
CA HIS A 35 14.69 -41.22 5.46
C HIS A 35 14.71 -42.53 6.19
N ARG A 36 13.76 -42.80 7.07
CA ARG A 36 13.66 -44.03 7.85
C ARG A 36 12.21 -44.51 7.86
N THR A 37 12.05 -45.86 7.77
CA THR A 37 10.74 -46.49 7.92
C THR A 37 10.90 -47.88 8.47
N THR A 38 9.80 -48.49 8.92
CA THR A 38 9.74 -49.93 9.25
C THR A 38 9.22 -50.69 8.06
N THR A 39 9.83 -51.84 7.77
CA THR A 39 9.37 -52.75 6.71
C THR A 39 8.10 -53.48 7.09
N LYS A 40 7.77 -53.57 8.39
CA LYS A 40 6.71 -54.39 9.00
C LYS A 40 6.86 -55.88 8.70
N GLU A 41 8.06 -56.35 8.33
CA GLU A 41 8.41 -57.73 8.06
C GLU A 41 9.38 -58.22 9.13
N GLU A 42 9.18 -59.46 9.57
CA GLU A 42 10.02 -60.15 10.56
C GLU A 42 11.15 -60.95 9.90
N GLU A 43 10.88 -61.47 8.70
CA GLU A 43 11.83 -62.28 7.93
C GLU A 43 12.65 -61.40 6.99
N LEU A 44 13.94 -61.63 6.98
CA LEU A 44 14.93 -60.87 6.21
C LEU A 44 14.66 -60.82 4.69
N PRO A 45 14.29 -61.89 3.99
CA PRO A 45 14.05 -61.85 2.54
C PRO A 45 12.90 -60.91 2.17
N TYR A 46 11.80 -60.94 2.92
CA TYR A 46 10.65 -60.06 2.69
C TYR A 46 10.97 -58.59 3.08
N ALA A 47 11.73 -58.44 4.17
CA ALA A 47 12.18 -57.12 4.59
C ALA A 47 13.08 -56.44 3.55
N LYS A 48 13.99 -57.16 2.90
CA LYS A 48 14.84 -56.67 1.81
C LYS A 48 14.00 -56.18 0.64
N ARG A 49 13.05 -56.99 0.16
CA ARG A 49 12.17 -56.62 -0.97
C ARG A 49 11.33 -55.37 -0.64
N LYS A 50 10.77 -55.33 0.57
CA LYS A 50 9.98 -54.19 1.03
C LYS A 50 10.80 -52.88 1.15
N ALA A 51 12.04 -52.98 1.62
CA ALA A 51 12.96 -51.86 1.72
C ALA A 51 13.37 -51.34 0.32
N GLU A 52 13.61 -52.25 -0.65
CA GLU A 52 13.91 -51.86 -2.02
C GLU A 52 12.72 -51.20 -2.72
N GLU A 53 11.51 -51.73 -2.59
CA GLU A 53 10.27 -51.11 -3.09
C GLU A 53 10.08 -49.69 -2.51
N TRP A 54 10.29 -49.54 -1.20
CA TRP A 54 10.22 -48.23 -0.53
C TRP A 54 11.29 -47.27 -1.05
N TYR A 55 12.52 -47.69 -1.22
CA TYR A 55 13.62 -46.89 -1.75
C TYR A 55 13.35 -46.45 -3.19
N LEU A 56 12.87 -47.36 -4.06
CA LEU A 56 12.48 -47.01 -5.42
C LEU A 56 11.33 -45.99 -5.44
N GLY A 57 10.33 -46.17 -4.57
CA GLY A 57 9.25 -45.20 -4.39
C GLY A 57 9.76 -43.81 -3.95
N LEU A 58 10.75 -43.73 -3.05
CA LEU A 58 11.42 -42.53 -2.68
C LEU A 58 12.19 -41.87 -3.83
N GLN A 59 12.90 -42.68 -4.64
CA GLN A 59 13.62 -42.19 -5.82
C GLN A 59 12.66 -41.60 -6.87
N LEU A 60 11.54 -42.29 -7.14
CA LEU A 60 10.50 -41.76 -8.04
C LEU A 60 9.95 -40.41 -7.54
N LYS A 61 9.63 -40.29 -6.25
CA LYS A 61 9.22 -39.05 -5.62
C LYS A 61 10.30 -37.97 -5.68
N HIS A 62 11.58 -38.35 -5.54
CA HIS A 62 12.69 -37.40 -5.69
C HIS A 62 12.80 -36.88 -7.12
N ARG A 63 12.73 -37.77 -8.12
CA ARG A 63 12.73 -37.37 -9.54
C ARG A 63 11.51 -36.56 -9.94
N ALA A 64 10.35 -36.83 -9.33
CA ALA A 64 9.13 -36.01 -9.50
C ALA A 64 9.16 -34.67 -8.74
N GLY A 65 10.21 -34.42 -7.92
CA GLY A 65 10.30 -33.23 -7.09
C GLY A 65 9.34 -33.24 -5.88
N GLU A 66 8.82 -34.39 -5.51
CA GLU A 66 7.82 -34.58 -4.45
C GLU A 66 8.42 -34.92 -3.07
N LEU A 67 9.73 -35.20 -3.01
CA LEU A 67 10.37 -35.47 -1.73
C LEU A 67 10.52 -34.19 -0.90
N LYS A 68 9.96 -34.21 0.32
CA LYS A 68 10.09 -33.14 1.34
C LYS A 68 11.53 -33.03 1.85
N GLY A 69 12.43 -32.55 1.03
CA GLY A 69 13.85 -32.35 1.32
C GLY A 69 14.38 -31.19 0.53
N GLY A 70 13.79 -30.01 0.71
CA GLY A 70 14.16 -28.81 0.00
C GLY A 70 14.87 -27.79 0.88
N LYS A 71 15.38 -26.74 0.26
CA LYS A 71 15.97 -25.58 0.95
C LYS A 71 14.91 -24.85 1.76
N LEU A 72 15.33 -24.30 2.90
CA LEU A 72 14.46 -23.50 3.77
C LEU A 72 14.12 -22.16 3.12
N PHE A 73 12.99 -21.60 3.50
CA PHE A 73 12.59 -20.25 3.09
C PHE A 73 13.60 -19.19 3.51
N SER A 74 14.21 -19.32 4.70
CA SER A 74 15.28 -18.43 5.17
C SER A 74 16.45 -18.39 4.19
N ALA A 75 16.91 -19.54 3.70
CA ALA A 75 18.00 -19.60 2.71
C ALA A 75 17.62 -18.95 1.37
N ALA A 76 16.36 -19.05 0.95
CA ALA A 76 15.87 -18.35 -0.25
C ALA A 76 15.80 -16.82 -0.03
N ALA A 77 15.38 -16.38 1.15
CA ALA A 77 15.34 -14.97 1.50
C ALA A 77 16.72 -14.32 1.58
N GLU A 78 17.73 -15.05 2.10
CA GLU A 78 19.14 -14.63 2.14
C GLU A 78 19.73 -14.43 0.73
N LYS A 79 19.31 -15.23 -0.25
CA LYS A 79 19.72 -15.04 -1.64
C LYS A 79 18.96 -13.91 -2.34
N PHE A 80 17.66 -13.80 -2.05
CA PHE A 80 16.79 -12.79 -2.67
C PHE A 80 17.19 -11.35 -2.35
N LEU A 81 17.40 -11.02 -1.08
CA LEU A 81 17.50 -9.62 -0.66
C LEU A 81 18.73 -8.90 -1.24
N PRO A 82 19.97 -9.44 -1.13
CA PRO A 82 21.15 -8.77 -1.72
C PRO A 82 21.07 -8.68 -3.25
N GLU A 83 20.55 -9.71 -3.90
CA GLU A 83 20.38 -9.72 -5.35
C GLU A 83 19.37 -8.65 -5.79
N TYR A 84 18.22 -8.55 -5.10
CA TYR A 84 17.20 -7.54 -5.40
C TYR A 84 17.75 -6.13 -5.20
N GLU A 85 18.50 -5.88 -4.12
CA GLU A 85 19.16 -4.60 -3.85
C GLU A 85 20.15 -4.21 -4.94
N ALA A 86 21.02 -5.15 -5.35
CA ALA A 86 22.02 -4.91 -6.39
C ALA A 86 21.39 -4.61 -7.76
N LEU A 87 20.38 -5.41 -8.17
CA LEU A 87 19.75 -5.27 -9.48
C LEU A 87 18.80 -4.07 -9.60
N THR A 88 18.30 -3.56 -8.48
CA THR A 88 17.37 -2.41 -8.49
C THR A 88 17.99 -1.11 -8.01
N ALA A 89 19.29 -1.09 -7.77
CA ALA A 89 20.03 0.11 -7.36
C ALA A 89 19.89 1.22 -8.40
N GLY A 90 19.48 2.41 -7.95
CA GLY A 90 19.24 3.56 -8.84
C GLY A 90 17.89 3.55 -9.57
N GLU A 91 17.25 2.41 -9.79
CA GLU A 91 15.95 2.32 -10.50
C GLU A 91 14.75 2.34 -9.56
N ARG A 92 14.86 1.71 -8.39
CA ARG A 92 13.77 1.62 -7.41
C ARG A 92 13.98 2.58 -6.25
N ASN A 93 12.86 3.04 -5.69
CA ASN A 93 12.90 3.87 -4.49
C ASN A 93 13.58 3.09 -3.34
N PRO A 94 14.64 3.63 -2.70
CA PRO A 94 15.38 2.94 -1.63
C PRO A 94 14.48 2.49 -0.46
N ASN A 95 13.45 3.27 -0.11
CA ASN A 95 12.50 2.91 0.94
C ASN A 95 11.62 1.70 0.56
N TYR A 96 11.33 1.52 -0.73
CA TYR A 96 10.60 0.34 -1.21
C TYR A 96 11.45 -0.91 -1.10
N VAL A 97 12.74 -0.81 -1.48
CA VAL A 97 13.74 -1.90 -1.37
C VAL A 97 13.93 -2.28 0.09
N LYS A 98 14.24 -1.31 0.96
CA LYS A 98 14.33 -1.50 2.41
C LYS A 98 13.08 -2.16 2.99
N GLY A 99 11.92 -1.80 2.48
CA GLY A 99 10.64 -2.38 2.91
C GLY A 99 10.54 -3.89 2.68
N HIS A 100 11.27 -4.50 1.72
CA HIS A 100 11.34 -5.95 1.57
C HIS A 100 12.11 -6.58 2.74
N GLY A 101 13.25 -6.01 3.12
CA GLY A 101 14.04 -6.45 4.28
C GLY A 101 13.24 -6.39 5.58
N ASP A 102 12.53 -5.28 5.82
CA ASP A 102 11.70 -5.12 7.02
C ASP A 102 10.56 -6.15 7.08
N ARG A 103 9.88 -6.41 5.95
CA ARG A 103 8.80 -7.42 5.88
C ARG A 103 9.33 -8.82 6.07
N LEU A 104 10.51 -9.13 5.52
CA LEU A 104 11.18 -10.40 5.76
C LEU A 104 11.48 -10.58 7.24
N ARG A 105 12.21 -9.65 7.85
CA ARG A 105 12.67 -9.72 9.23
C ARG A 105 11.52 -9.78 10.24
N VAL A 106 10.50 -8.92 10.06
CA VAL A 106 9.44 -8.73 11.08
C VAL A 106 8.29 -9.71 10.92
N HIS A 107 8.00 -10.17 9.70
CA HIS A 107 6.78 -10.91 9.43
C HIS A 107 6.98 -12.27 8.74
N LEU A 108 7.79 -12.32 7.68
CA LEU A 108 7.87 -13.52 6.85
C LEU A 108 8.81 -14.58 7.41
N LEU A 109 10.01 -14.20 7.86
CA LEU A 109 10.96 -15.13 8.47
C LEU A 109 10.45 -15.77 9.77
N PRO A 110 9.78 -15.05 10.69
CA PRO A 110 9.19 -15.68 11.86
C PRO A 110 8.14 -16.75 11.55
N PHE A 111 7.42 -16.63 10.44
CA PHE A 111 6.38 -17.60 10.06
C PHE A 111 6.84 -18.67 9.08
N PHE A 112 7.61 -18.30 8.05
CA PHE A 112 8.02 -19.17 6.97
C PHE A 112 9.47 -19.65 7.09
N GLY A 113 10.32 -18.99 7.87
CA GLY A 113 11.77 -19.17 7.85
C GLY A 113 12.24 -20.60 7.95
N ASN A 114 11.65 -21.39 8.83
CA ASN A 114 11.97 -22.79 9.06
C ASN A 114 11.16 -23.77 8.19
N LYS A 115 10.31 -23.25 7.28
CA LYS A 115 9.56 -24.10 6.34
C LYS A 115 10.39 -24.35 5.10
N VAL A 116 10.30 -25.57 4.57
CA VAL A 116 10.87 -25.88 3.27
C VAL A 116 10.08 -25.15 2.19
N VAL A 117 10.75 -24.57 1.18
CA VAL A 117 10.07 -23.76 0.14
C VAL A 117 9.02 -24.57 -0.63
N SER A 118 9.21 -25.90 -0.81
CA SER A 118 8.23 -26.80 -1.43
C SER A 118 6.97 -27.02 -0.59
N ASP A 119 7.03 -26.81 0.72
CA ASP A 119 5.91 -26.99 1.64
C ASP A 119 5.06 -25.71 1.80
N ILE A 120 5.45 -24.63 1.12
CA ILE A 120 4.67 -23.41 1.07
C ILE A 120 3.58 -23.55 -0.01
N THR A 121 2.44 -24.03 0.41
CA THR A 121 1.24 -24.22 -0.41
C THR A 121 0.31 -23.02 -0.36
N PRO A 122 -0.73 -22.91 -1.22
CA PRO A 122 -1.77 -21.91 -1.09
C PRO A 122 -2.42 -21.90 0.30
N GLN A 123 -2.60 -23.07 0.91
CA GLN A 123 -3.13 -23.21 2.28
C GLN A 123 -2.18 -22.58 3.31
N THR A 124 -0.88 -22.86 3.24
CA THR A 124 0.12 -22.26 4.15
C THR A 124 0.11 -20.74 4.07
N VAL A 125 -0.11 -20.18 2.88
CA VAL A 125 -0.22 -18.73 2.68
C VAL A 125 -1.52 -18.18 3.27
N GLN A 126 -2.60 -18.96 3.22
CA GLN A 126 -3.86 -18.58 3.86
C GLN A 126 -3.73 -18.61 5.40
N ASP A 127 -3.06 -19.62 5.94
CA ASP A 127 -2.76 -19.70 7.37
C ASP A 127 -1.93 -18.50 7.85
N TYR A 128 -0.97 -18.05 7.01
CA TYR A 128 -0.22 -16.81 7.27
C TYR A 128 -1.16 -15.58 7.33
N ARG A 129 -2.09 -15.46 6.39
CA ARG A 129 -3.06 -14.35 6.42
C ARG A 129 -3.90 -14.35 7.69
N VAL A 130 -4.41 -15.52 8.07
CA VAL A 130 -5.18 -15.68 9.32
C VAL A 130 -4.32 -15.32 10.52
N HIS A 131 -3.09 -15.85 10.60
CA HIS A 131 -2.14 -15.52 11.65
C HIS A 131 -1.91 -14.02 11.76
N ARG A 132 -1.69 -13.30 10.63
CA ARG A 132 -1.50 -11.85 10.61
C ARG A 132 -2.72 -11.06 11.09
N MET A 133 -3.92 -11.58 10.87
CA MET A 133 -5.18 -10.93 11.28
C MET A 133 -5.51 -11.17 12.75
N THR A 134 -4.96 -12.20 13.39
CA THR A 134 -5.36 -12.65 14.74
C THR A 134 -4.25 -12.57 15.78
N SER A 135 -2.97 -12.64 15.38
CA SER A 135 -1.84 -12.81 16.30
C SER A 135 -1.50 -11.59 17.17
N LYS A 136 -1.76 -10.38 16.68
CA LYS A 136 -1.48 -9.15 17.43
C LYS A 136 -2.76 -8.58 18.03
N LYS A 137 -2.72 -8.29 19.32
CA LYS A 137 -3.80 -7.62 20.03
C LYS A 137 -3.39 -6.19 20.39
N HIS A 138 -4.35 -5.29 20.42
CA HIS A 138 -4.14 -3.93 20.89
C HIS A 138 -3.87 -3.92 22.39
N PRO A 139 -2.78 -3.29 22.89
CA PRO A 139 -2.36 -3.41 24.27
C PRO A 139 -3.38 -2.89 25.29
N LYS A 140 -4.24 -1.92 24.89
CA LYS A 140 -5.25 -1.32 25.78
C LYS A 140 -6.64 -1.94 25.65
N THR A 141 -7.05 -2.37 24.44
CA THR A 141 -8.44 -2.84 24.19
C THR A 141 -8.54 -4.36 24.06
N GLY A 142 -7.42 -5.07 23.93
CA GLY A 142 -7.42 -6.53 23.72
C GLY A 142 -7.91 -6.98 22.34
N GLU A 143 -8.43 -6.07 21.52
CA GLU A 143 -8.92 -6.39 20.18
C GLU A 143 -7.80 -6.73 19.19
N PRO A 144 -8.06 -7.60 18.18
CA PRO A 144 -7.07 -7.94 17.18
C PRO A 144 -6.60 -6.70 16.40
N LEU A 145 -5.30 -6.43 16.43
CA LEU A 145 -4.66 -5.36 15.65
C LEU A 145 -4.46 -5.82 14.20
N ARG A 146 -5.48 -5.65 13.39
CA ARG A 146 -5.51 -6.12 12.01
C ARG A 146 -4.66 -5.23 11.10
N PRO A 147 -3.72 -5.80 10.31
CA PRO A 147 -2.99 -5.02 9.32
C PRO A 147 -3.92 -4.50 8.22
N ALA A 148 -3.60 -3.33 7.66
CA ALA A 148 -4.29 -2.84 6.48
C ALA A 148 -4.11 -3.84 5.31
N ARG A 149 -5.10 -3.91 4.41
CA ARG A 149 -5.05 -4.80 3.22
C ARG A 149 -3.83 -4.56 2.34
N SER A 150 -3.45 -3.29 2.16
CA SER A 150 -2.24 -2.92 1.43
C SER A 150 -0.97 -3.43 2.11
N THR A 151 -0.90 -3.42 3.44
CA THR A 151 0.23 -3.98 4.19
C THR A 151 0.37 -5.46 3.93
N LEU A 152 -0.71 -6.22 4.09
CA LEU A 152 -0.72 -7.66 3.84
C LEU A 152 -0.40 -7.99 2.36
N HIS A 153 -0.93 -7.18 1.43
CA HIS A 153 -0.61 -7.31 0.00
C HIS A 153 0.90 -7.14 -0.28
N HIS A 154 1.55 -6.15 0.34
CA HIS A 154 3.00 -5.96 0.20
C HIS A 154 3.82 -7.09 0.84
N GLU A 155 3.35 -7.68 1.93
CA GLU A 155 3.96 -8.87 2.52
C GLU A 155 3.91 -10.06 1.53
N ILE A 156 2.76 -10.29 0.90
CA ILE A 156 2.59 -11.35 -0.12
C ILE A 156 3.43 -11.08 -1.38
N ILE A 157 3.58 -9.82 -1.80
CA ILE A 157 4.50 -9.47 -2.90
C ILE A 157 5.94 -9.88 -2.54
N THR A 158 6.39 -9.56 -1.32
CA THR A 158 7.74 -9.96 -0.87
C THR A 158 7.90 -11.47 -0.83
N LEU A 159 6.92 -12.20 -0.28
CA LEU A 159 6.87 -13.67 -0.31
C LEU A 159 7.01 -14.21 -1.74
N ARG A 160 6.24 -13.65 -2.69
CA ARG A 160 6.29 -14.05 -4.11
C ARG A 160 7.69 -13.86 -4.71
N HIS A 161 8.37 -12.76 -4.39
CA HIS A 161 9.73 -12.53 -4.88
C HIS A 161 10.71 -13.59 -4.37
N VAL A 162 10.67 -13.92 -3.07
CA VAL A 162 11.50 -14.98 -2.48
C VAL A 162 11.23 -16.34 -3.13
N LEU A 163 9.95 -16.70 -3.33
CA LEU A 163 9.59 -17.95 -3.98
C LEU A 163 10.01 -17.99 -5.46
N LYS A 164 9.96 -16.87 -6.18
CA LYS A 164 10.51 -16.79 -7.55
C LYS A 164 12.03 -16.96 -7.57
N THR A 165 12.75 -16.43 -6.59
CA THR A 165 14.19 -16.68 -6.45
C THR A 165 14.46 -18.15 -6.17
N ALA A 166 13.70 -18.79 -5.27
CA ALA A 166 13.81 -20.23 -5.03
C ALA A 166 13.51 -21.06 -6.29
N GLN A 167 12.52 -20.66 -7.10
CA GLN A 167 12.21 -21.30 -8.38
C GLN A 167 13.37 -21.16 -9.37
N ARG A 168 13.93 -19.97 -9.53
CA ARG A 168 15.08 -19.73 -10.42
C ARG A 168 16.33 -20.52 -9.99
N LEU A 169 16.52 -20.73 -8.68
CA LEU A 169 17.58 -21.57 -8.14
C LEU A 169 17.31 -23.09 -8.24
N GLY A 170 16.18 -23.48 -8.82
CA GLY A 170 15.78 -24.90 -8.94
C GLY A 170 15.31 -25.54 -7.62
N TRP A 171 15.09 -24.73 -6.56
CA TRP A 171 14.64 -25.23 -5.25
C TRP A 171 13.11 -25.41 -5.17
N LEU A 172 12.40 -24.82 -6.11
CA LEU A 172 10.95 -24.88 -6.24
C LEU A 172 10.58 -25.09 -7.71
N LYS A 173 9.71 -26.03 -8.02
CA LYS A 173 9.31 -26.35 -9.40
C LYS A 173 8.42 -25.24 -9.99
N PHE A 174 7.48 -24.73 -9.21
CA PHE A 174 6.58 -23.65 -9.58
C PHE A 174 6.16 -22.86 -8.35
N VAL A 175 5.92 -21.55 -8.51
CA VAL A 175 5.40 -20.70 -7.43
C VAL A 175 3.91 -21.01 -7.25
N PRO A 176 3.46 -21.33 -6.01
CA PRO A 176 2.05 -21.60 -5.75
C PRO A 176 1.18 -20.35 -5.98
N ASP A 177 -0.12 -20.55 -6.16
CA ASP A 177 -1.05 -19.42 -6.19
C ASP A 177 -1.11 -18.72 -4.82
N LEU A 178 -0.74 -17.44 -4.82
CA LEU A 178 -0.72 -16.57 -3.65
C LEU A 178 -1.95 -15.65 -3.60
N SER A 179 -2.94 -15.87 -4.47
CA SER A 179 -4.16 -15.04 -4.51
C SER A 179 -5.00 -15.25 -3.25
N PRO A 180 -5.71 -14.23 -2.78
CA PRO A 180 -6.66 -14.42 -1.69
C PRO A 180 -7.87 -15.23 -2.20
N PRO A 181 -8.35 -16.24 -1.44
CA PRO A 181 -9.46 -17.10 -1.86
C PRO A 181 -10.80 -16.33 -1.95
N TYR A 182 -10.92 -15.25 -1.18
CA TYR A 182 -12.12 -14.42 -1.14
C TYR A 182 -11.87 -13.07 -1.79
N LYS A 183 -12.67 -12.75 -2.82
CA LYS A 183 -12.69 -11.40 -3.40
C LYS A 183 -13.31 -10.46 -2.37
N SER A 184 -12.66 -9.34 -2.14
CA SER A 184 -13.29 -8.28 -1.35
C SER A 184 -14.28 -7.51 -2.22
N SER A 185 -15.39 -7.13 -1.64
CA SER A 185 -16.26 -6.12 -2.26
C SER A 185 -15.43 -4.89 -2.58
N GLY A 186 -15.43 -4.48 -3.84
CA GLY A 186 -14.66 -3.32 -4.31
C GLY A 186 -15.26 -1.98 -3.88
N LYS A 187 -15.70 -1.87 -2.60
CA LYS A 187 -16.23 -0.61 -2.09
C LYS A 187 -15.15 0.47 -2.25
N ILE A 188 -15.41 1.40 -3.15
CA ILE A 188 -14.53 2.54 -3.39
C ILE A 188 -14.78 3.51 -2.23
N SER A 189 -13.72 3.77 -1.47
CA SER A 189 -13.73 4.82 -0.45
C SER A 189 -13.30 6.12 -1.11
N HIS A 190 -14.06 7.18 -0.90
CA HIS A 190 -13.64 8.54 -1.27
C HIS A 190 -12.34 8.91 -0.55
N ARG A 191 -11.66 9.92 -1.07
CA ARG A 191 -10.46 10.47 -0.42
C ARG A 191 -10.86 11.59 0.53
N ALA A 192 -10.42 11.51 1.79
CA ALA A 192 -10.68 12.53 2.78
C ALA A 192 -10.11 13.89 2.32
N TRP A 193 -10.95 14.90 2.18
CA TRP A 193 -10.65 16.25 1.76
C TRP A 193 -11.30 17.26 2.70
N PHE A 194 -11.02 18.53 2.55
CA PHE A 194 -11.65 19.60 3.32
C PHE A 194 -12.69 20.30 2.43
N SER A 195 -13.94 20.37 2.89
CA SER A 195 -14.96 21.21 2.25
C SER A 195 -14.53 22.67 2.25
N PRO A 196 -15.13 23.56 1.43
CA PRO A 196 -14.79 24.99 1.43
C PRO A 196 -14.83 25.64 2.81
N ALA A 197 -15.84 25.31 3.62
CA ALA A 197 -15.98 25.82 4.99
C ALA A 197 -14.90 25.27 5.92
N GLU A 198 -14.61 23.96 5.88
CA GLU A 198 -13.55 23.34 6.69
C GLU A 198 -12.16 23.84 6.26
N TYR A 199 -11.94 24.06 4.96
CA TYR A 199 -10.68 24.65 4.48
C TYR A 199 -10.52 26.09 4.98
N LYS A 200 -11.60 26.89 4.96
CA LYS A 200 -11.60 28.24 5.53
C LYS A 200 -11.19 28.22 7.00
N THR A 201 -11.83 27.38 7.81
CA THR A 201 -11.48 27.20 9.23
C THR A 201 -10.01 26.82 9.42
N LEU A 202 -9.50 25.89 8.59
CA LEU A 202 -8.11 25.42 8.66
C LEU A 202 -7.11 26.55 8.34
N TYR A 203 -7.30 27.28 7.24
CA TYR A 203 -6.33 28.32 6.88
C TYR A 203 -6.39 29.54 7.82
N GLU A 204 -7.56 29.86 8.33
CA GLU A 204 -7.72 30.94 9.36
C GLU A 204 -6.99 30.55 10.66
N ALA A 205 -7.17 29.34 11.15
CA ALA A 205 -6.48 28.84 12.34
C ALA A 205 -4.96 28.76 12.15
N THR A 206 -4.49 28.32 10.98
CA THR A 206 -3.04 28.31 10.71
C THR A 206 -2.47 29.71 10.56
N ARG A 207 -3.22 30.67 10.02
CA ARG A 207 -2.84 32.10 9.94
C ARG A 207 -2.74 32.71 11.33
N GLU A 208 -3.75 32.48 12.15
CA GLU A 208 -3.75 32.97 13.54
C GLU A 208 -2.56 32.42 14.30
N ARG A 209 -2.27 31.16 14.17
CA ARG A 209 -1.12 30.51 14.80
C ARG A 209 0.23 31.00 14.26
N ALA A 210 0.30 31.40 12.99
CA ALA A 210 1.49 32.04 12.40
C ALA A 210 1.74 33.43 12.97
N ASN A 211 0.66 34.22 13.17
CA ASN A 211 0.72 35.56 13.75
C ASN A 211 1.00 35.50 15.27
N ASN A 212 0.31 34.60 15.98
CA ASN A 212 0.34 34.44 17.43
C ASN A 212 0.78 33.00 17.80
N PRO A 213 2.06 32.65 17.64
CA PRO A 213 2.54 31.30 17.90
C PRO A 213 2.46 30.98 19.40
N PRO A 214 2.10 29.77 19.80
CA PRO A 214 2.02 29.35 21.21
C PRO A 214 3.32 29.53 21.98
N LYS A 215 4.46 29.49 21.29
CA LYS A 215 5.80 29.83 21.82
C LYS A 215 6.56 30.60 20.74
N PRO A 216 7.29 31.67 21.10
CA PRO A 216 8.06 32.47 20.13
C PRO A 216 8.99 31.66 19.25
N ARG A 217 9.63 30.62 19.80
CA ARG A 217 10.51 29.71 19.07
C ARG A 217 9.81 28.91 17.97
N TRP A 218 8.48 28.77 18.00
CA TRP A 218 7.69 28.06 16.99
C TRP A 218 7.16 28.97 15.88
N LYS A 219 7.49 30.24 15.92
CA LYS A 219 7.03 31.21 14.91
C LYS A 219 7.38 30.74 13.50
N TRP A 220 8.62 30.29 13.29
CA TRP A 220 9.08 29.80 12.01
C TRP A 220 8.27 28.60 11.51
N GLU A 221 8.04 27.59 12.34
CA GLU A 221 7.29 26.39 12.00
C GLU A 221 5.82 26.69 11.74
N CYS A 222 5.22 27.62 12.49
CA CYS A 222 3.82 28.02 12.31
C CYS A 222 3.62 28.76 10.99
N GLU A 223 4.52 29.68 10.64
CA GLU A 223 4.49 30.39 9.35
C GLU A 223 4.75 29.44 8.18
N GLN A 224 5.70 28.51 8.31
CA GLN A 224 5.96 27.46 7.32
C GLN A 224 4.72 26.58 7.10
N LEU A 225 4.06 26.16 8.17
CA LEU A 225 2.84 25.37 8.07
C LEU A 225 1.72 26.13 7.36
N HIS A 226 1.50 27.39 7.71
CA HIS A 226 0.48 28.23 7.08
C HIS A 226 0.73 28.36 5.57
N ASN A 227 1.94 28.74 5.18
CA ASN A 227 2.32 28.84 3.78
C ASN A 227 2.23 27.50 3.05
N PHE A 228 2.59 26.37 3.71
CA PHE A 228 2.44 25.03 3.17
C PHE A 228 0.96 24.68 2.89
N VAL A 229 0.06 24.98 3.81
CA VAL A 229 -1.39 24.73 3.63
C VAL A 229 -1.93 25.51 2.42
N LEU A 230 -1.62 26.80 2.32
CA LEU A 230 -2.04 27.64 1.19
C LEU A 230 -1.43 27.15 -0.14
N PHE A 231 -0.12 26.89 -0.15
CA PHE A 231 0.60 26.43 -1.34
C PHE A 231 0.03 25.12 -1.87
N MET A 232 -0.18 24.12 -0.99
CA MET A 232 -0.67 22.80 -1.37
C MET A 232 -2.10 22.82 -1.94
N VAL A 233 -2.99 23.62 -1.39
CA VAL A 233 -4.39 23.73 -1.89
C VAL A 233 -4.48 24.55 -3.17
N ASN A 234 -3.44 25.32 -3.51
CA ASN A 234 -3.40 26.12 -4.74
C ASN A 234 -2.51 25.50 -5.85
N THR A 235 -1.79 24.41 -5.57
CA THR A 235 -0.94 23.73 -6.56
C THR A 235 -1.41 22.30 -6.85
N GLY A 236 -2.05 21.64 -5.89
CA GLY A 236 -2.44 20.24 -6.01
C GLY A 236 -1.29 19.24 -6.08
N LEU A 237 -0.07 19.63 -5.73
CA LEU A 237 1.10 18.76 -5.70
C LEU A 237 0.94 17.61 -4.70
N ARG A 238 1.68 16.52 -4.89
CA ARG A 238 1.82 15.52 -3.82
C ARG A 238 2.70 16.09 -2.71
N PRO A 239 2.42 15.79 -1.44
CA PRO A 239 3.25 16.29 -0.33
C PRO A 239 4.73 15.97 -0.49
N ASP A 240 5.07 14.78 -0.99
CA ASP A 240 6.46 14.39 -1.23
C ASP A 240 7.12 15.11 -2.43
N GLU A 241 6.33 15.58 -3.39
CA GLU A 241 6.80 16.46 -4.48
C GLU A 241 7.09 17.86 -3.93
N ALA A 242 6.17 18.45 -3.18
CA ALA A 242 6.36 19.75 -2.55
C ALA A 242 7.58 19.80 -1.61
N MET A 243 7.82 18.71 -0.85
CA MET A 243 8.99 18.60 0.04
C MET A 243 10.34 18.49 -0.69
N ARG A 244 10.32 18.23 -2.00
CA ARG A 244 11.54 18.19 -2.84
C ARG A 244 11.77 19.43 -3.66
N LEU A 245 10.80 20.35 -3.72
CA LEU A 245 10.93 21.58 -4.47
C LEU A 245 12.04 22.46 -3.88
N GLU A 246 12.88 22.96 -4.75
CA GLU A 246 13.87 24.00 -4.51
C GLU A 246 13.31 25.34 -5.03
N PHE A 247 13.81 26.46 -4.52
CA PHE A 247 13.35 27.77 -5.00
C PHE A 247 13.54 27.97 -6.51
N ARG A 248 14.60 27.40 -7.09
CA ARG A 248 14.87 27.43 -8.53
C ARG A 248 13.89 26.62 -9.39
N ASP A 249 13.07 25.77 -8.78
CA ASP A 249 12.08 24.96 -9.48
C ASP A 249 10.74 25.71 -9.70
N VAL A 250 10.62 26.95 -9.20
CA VAL A 250 9.39 27.72 -9.20
C VAL A 250 9.62 29.12 -9.78
N GLU A 251 8.86 29.45 -10.80
CA GLU A 251 8.86 30.78 -11.44
C GLU A 251 7.51 31.45 -11.27
N ILE A 252 7.51 32.77 -10.99
CA ILE A 252 6.31 33.58 -10.97
C ILE A 252 6.11 34.12 -12.38
N VAL A 253 5.00 33.79 -13.01
CA VAL A 253 4.70 34.17 -14.39
C VAL A 253 3.31 34.78 -14.51
N LYS A 254 3.12 35.66 -15.50
CA LYS A 254 1.80 36.11 -15.91
C LYS A 254 1.28 35.16 -17.00
N ASP A 255 0.25 34.39 -16.68
CA ASP A 255 -0.33 33.42 -17.60
C ASP A 255 -0.98 34.14 -18.80
N THR A 256 -0.62 33.72 -20.00
CA THR A 256 -1.07 34.41 -21.24
C THR A 256 -2.55 34.16 -21.54
N ALA A 257 -3.12 33.05 -21.07
CA ALA A 257 -4.51 32.67 -21.33
C ALA A 257 -5.48 33.36 -20.37
N THR A 258 -5.11 33.48 -19.10
CA THR A 258 -5.98 34.06 -18.06
C THR A 258 -5.62 35.50 -17.68
N GLY A 259 -4.38 35.95 -17.99
CA GLY A 259 -3.85 37.23 -17.54
C GLY A 259 -3.50 37.29 -16.05
N GLU A 260 -3.69 36.19 -15.31
CA GLU A 260 -3.41 36.09 -13.89
C GLU A 260 -1.93 35.81 -13.61
N THR A 261 -1.45 36.26 -12.45
CA THR A 261 -0.12 35.90 -11.95
C THR A 261 -0.20 34.57 -11.24
N ILE A 262 0.60 33.59 -11.69
CA ILE A 262 0.63 32.21 -11.19
C ILE A 262 2.06 31.73 -10.99
N LEU A 263 2.21 30.53 -10.43
CA LEU A 263 3.48 29.82 -10.37
C LEU A 263 3.56 28.77 -11.48
N GLU A 264 4.64 28.77 -12.25
CA GLU A 264 5.07 27.62 -13.04
C GLU A 264 6.09 26.82 -12.25
N ILE A 265 5.81 25.53 -12.05
CA ILE A 265 6.54 24.67 -11.12
C ILE A 265 7.11 23.47 -11.87
N SER A 266 8.43 23.33 -11.86
CA SER A 266 9.15 22.15 -12.35
C SER A 266 9.13 21.08 -11.29
N VAL A 267 8.39 19.98 -11.51
CA VAL A 267 8.15 18.95 -10.51
C VAL A 267 8.94 17.69 -10.83
N ARG A 268 9.75 17.24 -9.86
CA ARG A 268 10.47 15.97 -9.92
C ARG A 268 9.81 14.97 -8.98
N GLY A 269 9.30 13.87 -9.50
CA GLY A 269 8.57 12.91 -8.67
C GLY A 269 8.61 11.48 -9.22
N LYS A 270 7.75 10.62 -8.69
CA LYS A 270 7.64 9.19 -9.04
C LYS A 270 7.50 8.93 -10.56
N ARG A 271 6.95 9.88 -11.32
CA ARG A 271 6.74 9.79 -12.77
C ARG A 271 7.76 10.60 -13.60
N GLY A 272 8.94 10.88 -13.04
CA GLY A 272 9.97 11.71 -13.69
C GLY A 272 9.72 13.20 -13.51
N VAL A 273 10.26 13.99 -14.43
CA VAL A 273 10.11 15.45 -14.49
C VAL A 273 8.78 15.81 -15.16
N GLY A 274 8.15 16.87 -14.69
CA GLY A 274 6.92 17.43 -15.28
C GLY A 274 6.64 18.80 -14.71
N TYR A 275 5.61 19.46 -15.22
CA TYR A 275 5.26 20.83 -14.85
C TYR A 275 3.89 20.85 -14.17
N CYS A 276 3.70 21.86 -13.34
CA CYS A 276 2.43 22.18 -12.69
C CYS A 276 2.23 23.68 -12.74
N LYS A 277 1.04 24.15 -13.12
CA LYS A 277 0.62 25.54 -12.97
C LYS A 277 -0.21 25.67 -11.72
N SER A 278 0.05 26.70 -10.92
CA SER A 278 -0.72 26.97 -9.70
C SER A 278 -1.97 27.78 -9.97
N MET A 279 -2.84 27.85 -8.96
CA MET A 279 -3.80 28.96 -8.84
C MET A 279 -3.05 30.23 -8.38
N PRO A 280 -3.62 31.44 -8.61
CA PRO A 280 -3.05 32.70 -8.15
C PRO A 280 -2.77 32.73 -6.64
N GLY A 281 -3.59 32.05 -5.85
CA GLY A 281 -3.45 31.95 -4.39
C GLY A 281 -2.17 31.27 -3.88
N ALA A 282 -1.35 30.68 -4.77
CA ALA A 282 -0.05 30.12 -4.41
C ALA A 282 1.10 31.15 -4.46
N VAL A 283 0.90 32.28 -5.12
CA VAL A 283 1.96 33.27 -5.35
C VAL A 283 2.39 33.89 -4.01
N TYR A 284 1.46 34.42 -3.28
CA TYR A 284 1.74 35.05 -1.97
C TYR A 284 2.48 34.15 -0.98
N PRO A 285 2.03 32.91 -0.69
CA PRO A 285 2.79 32.03 0.21
C PRO A 285 4.18 31.68 -0.33
N PHE A 286 4.38 31.61 -1.63
CA PHE A 286 5.71 31.39 -2.22
C PHE A 286 6.62 32.62 -2.01
N GLU A 287 6.14 33.84 -2.27
CA GLU A 287 6.90 35.07 -2.03
C GLU A 287 7.28 35.22 -0.55
N GLN A 288 6.34 34.97 0.36
CA GLN A 288 6.61 34.98 1.80
C GLN A 288 7.75 34.01 2.18
N LEU A 289 7.83 32.85 1.54
CA LEU A 289 8.89 31.87 1.80
C LEU A 289 10.22 32.24 1.13
N ARG A 290 10.19 32.84 -0.06
CA ARG A 290 11.36 33.27 -0.83
C ARG A 290 12.04 34.47 -0.18
N ASP A 291 11.27 35.45 0.26
CA ASP A 291 11.79 36.72 0.75
C ASP A 291 12.09 36.70 2.26
N ARG A 292 11.86 35.55 2.89
CA ARG A 292 12.09 35.33 4.30
C ARG A 292 13.52 34.95 4.62
N LYS A 293 14.20 35.74 5.41
CA LYS A 293 15.54 35.43 5.93
C LYS A 293 15.53 34.21 6.81
N ARG A 294 16.52 33.33 6.63
CA ARG A 294 16.73 32.09 7.38
C ARG A 294 18.08 32.12 8.09
N SER A 295 18.19 31.44 9.23
CA SER A 295 19.49 31.18 9.87
C SER A 295 20.35 30.30 8.96
N VAL A 296 21.58 30.73 8.71
CA VAL A 296 22.56 30.04 7.84
C VAL A 296 23.20 28.83 8.54
N THR A 297 23.03 28.69 9.86
CA THR A 297 23.58 27.56 10.59
C THR A 297 22.98 26.26 10.09
N PRO A 298 23.82 25.29 9.63
CA PRO A 298 23.32 23.97 9.27
C PRO A 298 22.67 23.36 10.52
N SER A 299 21.39 23.03 10.43
CA SER A 299 20.74 22.20 11.45
C SER A 299 21.43 20.83 11.45
N SER A 300 22.58 20.72 12.11
CA SER A 300 23.14 19.46 12.50
C SER A 300 22.21 18.86 13.55
N ARG A 301 21.43 17.89 13.13
CA ARG A 301 20.60 17.03 13.98
C ARG A 301 21.48 16.06 14.79
N ALA A 302 22.58 16.58 15.33
CA ALA A 302 23.52 15.82 16.14
C ALA A 302 23.88 16.68 17.36
N SER A 303 23.16 16.45 18.40
CA SER A 303 23.53 16.47 19.81
C SER A 303 22.40 16.98 20.68
N ARG A 304 21.63 16.07 21.21
CA ARG A 304 20.96 16.25 22.49
C ARG A 304 22.08 16.38 23.54
N GLY A 305 22.18 17.53 24.18
CA GLY A 305 23.04 17.72 25.35
C GLY A 305 24.19 18.67 25.10
N GLY A 306 23.96 19.96 25.04
CA GLY A 306 24.94 21.02 25.13
C GLY A 306 24.20 22.29 25.49
N SER A 307 24.56 22.90 26.62
CA SER A 307 24.15 24.23 27.04
C SER A 307 24.41 25.22 25.91
N ALA A 308 23.36 25.94 25.48
CA ALA A 308 23.48 27.05 24.54
C ALA A 308 24.33 28.16 25.22
N GLU A 309 25.53 28.36 24.73
CA GLU A 309 26.25 29.60 25.01
C GLU A 309 25.60 30.73 24.20
N GLU A 310 25.16 31.78 24.89
CA GLU A 310 24.70 33.05 24.34
C GLU A 310 25.87 33.69 23.60
N GLY A 311 25.82 33.72 22.25
CA GLY A 311 26.85 34.45 21.50
C GLY A 311 26.91 34.21 20.00
N ASP A 312 26.12 33.27 19.42
CA ASP A 312 26.15 33.06 17.97
C ASP A 312 25.12 33.96 17.27
N GLN A 313 25.57 35.12 16.76
CA GLN A 313 24.81 35.93 15.80
C GLN A 313 24.74 35.13 14.49
N SER A 314 23.78 34.17 14.43
CA SER A 314 23.49 33.45 13.20
C SER A 314 23.13 34.47 12.11
N GLN A 315 24.00 34.59 11.10
CA GLN A 315 23.75 35.49 9.96
C GLN A 315 22.45 35.03 9.28
N LEU A 316 21.45 35.92 9.31
CA LEU A 316 20.19 35.71 8.61
C LEU A 316 20.40 36.05 7.13
N ALA A 317 20.27 35.08 6.25
CA ALA A 317 20.37 35.23 4.80
C ALA A 317 19.06 34.82 4.10
N LEU A 318 18.84 35.36 2.92
CA LEU A 318 17.77 34.92 2.02
C LEU A 318 18.05 33.47 1.57
N PRO A 319 17.01 32.69 1.27
CA PRO A 319 17.16 31.34 0.75
C PRO A 319 17.97 31.34 -0.58
N LYS A 320 18.84 30.36 -0.73
CA LYS A 320 19.53 30.11 -2.01
C LYS A 320 18.58 29.43 -2.99
N PRO A 321 18.80 29.58 -4.31
CA PRO A 321 17.99 28.88 -5.32
C PRO A 321 17.92 27.36 -5.13
N THR A 322 18.95 26.75 -4.55
CA THR A 322 19.04 25.30 -4.29
C THR A 322 18.44 24.88 -2.95
N ASP A 323 18.02 25.81 -2.12
CA ASP A 323 17.38 25.48 -0.86
C ASP A 323 15.96 24.98 -1.08
N ARG A 324 15.53 24.03 -0.23
CA ARG A 324 14.16 23.53 -0.27
C ARG A 324 13.17 24.56 0.22
N ILE A 325 12.06 24.73 -0.49
CA ILE A 325 10.97 25.61 -0.09
C ILE A 325 10.38 25.12 1.25
N PHE A 326 10.15 23.82 1.38
CA PHE A 326 9.64 23.17 2.58
C PHE A 326 10.66 22.15 3.12
N PRO A 327 11.59 22.58 4.00
CA PRO A 327 12.67 21.69 4.48
C PRO A 327 12.16 20.60 5.45
N THR A 328 11.00 20.81 6.09
CA THR A 328 10.43 19.87 7.07
C THR A 328 8.96 19.53 6.77
N THR A 329 8.50 18.37 7.20
CA THR A 329 7.14 17.90 6.90
C THR A 329 6.05 18.56 7.74
N HIS A 330 6.38 19.28 8.81
CA HIS A 330 5.44 19.85 9.80
C HIS A 330 4.29 18.93 10.21
N ARG A 331 4.50 17.60 10.10
CA ARG A 331 3.45 16.60 10.25
C ARG A 331 2.80 16.63 11.62
N GLU A 332 3.61 16.77 12.66
CA GLU A 332 3.13 16.78 14.05
C GLU A 332 2.30 18.02 14.33
N LEU A 333 2.82 19.19 13.95
CA LEU A 333 2.12 20.47 14.10
C LEU A 333 0.81 20.49 13.29
N PHE A 334 0.83 20.01 12.04
CA PHE A 334 -0.38 19.91 11.22
C PHE A 334 -1.43 18.99 11.84
N ASN A 335 -1.02 17.84 12.37
CA ASN A 335 -1.93 16.93 13.05
C ASN A 335 -2.52 17.57 14.32
N ALA A 336 -1.70 18.26 15.11
CA ALA A 336 -2.18 18.95 16.31
C ALA A 336 -3.25 20.01 15.97
N VAL A 337 -3.02 20.82 14.94
CA VAL A 337 -4.03 21.79 14.45
C VAL A 337 -5.32 21.09 14.00
N LEU A 338 -5.21 19.98 13.27
CA LEU A 338 -6.39 19.24 12.84
C LEU A 338 -7.17 18.60 14.01
N ASP A 339 -6.47 18.12 15.04
CA ASP A 339 -7.09 17.56 16.23
C ASP A 339 -7.77 18.65 17.06
N GLU A 340 -7.15 19.82 17.25
CA GLU A 340 -7.72 20.99 17.94
C GLU A 340 -9.00 21.50 17.26
N LEU A 341 -9.03 21.51 15.92
CA LEU A 341 -10.19 21.97 15.15
C LEU A 341 -11.27 20.89 14.96
N GLY A 342 -11.06 19.67 15.46
CA GLY A 342 -11.95 18.54 15.20
C GLY A 342 -11.93 18.08 13.73
N LEU A 343 -10.96 18.56 12.93
CA LEU A 343 -10.87 18.28 11.49
C LEU A 343 -10.01 17.05 11.14
N LYS A 344 -9.55 16.29 12.13
CA LYS A 344 -8.66 15.13 11.90
C LYS A 344 -9.32 14.00 11.14
N LYS A 345 -10.62 13.86 11.25
CA LYS A 345 -11.42 12.91 10.48
C LYS A 345 -12.48 13.65 9.67
N ASP A 346 -12.83 13.10 8.53
CA ASP A 346 -13.98 13.57 7.76
C ASP A 346 -15.29 12.98 8.32
N ARG A 347 -16.42 13.33 7.68
CA ARG A 347 -17.76 12.87 8.08
C ARG A 347 -17.92 11.34 8.08
N GLU A 348 -17.18 10.64 7.22
CA GLU A 348 -17.19 9.18 7.14
C GLU A 348 -16.12 8.52 8.03
N GLY A 349 -15.42 9.29 8.87
CA GLY A 349 -14.39 8.81 9.79
C GLY A 349 -13.01 8.57 9.14
N SER A 350 -12.83 8.91 7.87
CA SER A 350 -11.54 8.78 7.17
C SER A 350 -10.54 9.84 7.65
N ARG A 351 -9.31 9.42 7.93
CA ARG A 351 -8.29 10.33 8.47
C ARG A 351 -7.76 11.30 7.42
N ARG A 352 -7.65 12.57 7.80
CA ARG A 352 -7.01 13.61 7.02
C ARG A 352 -5.51 13.72 7.32
N SER A 353 -4.76 14.11 6.30
CA SER A 353 -3.30 14.29 6.34
C SER A 353 -2.91 15.39 5.35
N ALA A 354 -1.62 15.69 5.19
CA ALA A 354 -1.13 16.62 4.16
C ALA A 354 -1.60 16.23 2.73
N TYR A 355 -1.85 14.95 2.46
CA TYR A 355 -2.45 14.50 1.21
C TYR A 355 -3.87 15.04 1.00
N SER A 356 -4.60 15.29 2.08
CA SER A 356 -5.96 15.84 2.00
C SER A 356 -6.00 17.26 1.43
N LEU A 357 -4.91 18.02 1.54
CA LEU A 357 -4.78 19.34 0.89
C LEU A 357 -4.81 19.21 -0.64
N ARG A 358 -4.09 18.22 -1.21
CA ARG A 358 -4.18 17.91 -2.64
C ARG A 358 -5.57 17.41 -3.02
N HIS A 359 -6.20 16.60 -2.18
CA HIS A 359 -7.56 16.14 -2.44
C HIS A 359 -8.53 17.32 -2.47
N THR A 360 -8.34 18.29 -1.58
CA THR A 360 -9.10 19.54 -1.54
C THR A 360 -8.90 20.34 -2.82
N TYR A 361 -7.67 20.55 -3.31
CA TYR A 361 -7.42 21.19 -4.60
C TYR A 361 -8.24 20.57 -5.72
N ILE A 362 -8.14 19.22 -5.88
CA ILE A 362 -8.85 18.51 -6.95
C ILE A 362 -10.37 18.69 -6.81
N CYS A 363 -10.91 18.53 -5.61
CA CYS A 363 -12.35 18.69 -5.37
C CYS A 363 -12.82 20.12 -5.65
N LEU A 364 -12.08 21.14 -5.21
CA LEU A 364 -12.43 22.54 -5.48
C LEU A 364 -12.42 22.85 -6.98
N ARG A 365 -11.39 22.38 -7.72
CA ARG A 365 -11.34 22.59 -9.19
C ARG A 365 -12.51 21.90 -9.91
N LEU A 366 -12.86 20.68 -9.51
CA LEU A 366 -14.03 20.00 -10.06
C LEU A 366 -15.35 20.73 -9.74
N MET A 367 -15.50 21.23 -8.52
CA MET A 367 -16.69 22.01 -8.11
C MET A 367 -16.83 23.35 -8.86
N GLU A 368 -15.72 23.93 -9.29
CA GLU A 368 -15.67 25.17 -10.09
C GLU A 368 -15.79 24.91 -11.61
N GLY A 369 -16.00 23.63 -12.02
CA GLY A 369 -16.22 23.28 -13.41
C GLY A 369 -14.95 23.12 -14.25
N ALA A 370 -13.78 23.03 -13.63
CA ALA A 370 -12.53 22.82 -14.37
C ALA A 370 -12.53 21.45 -15.07
N ASP A 371 -11.97 21.41 -16.27
CA ASP A 371 -11.87 20.19 -17.07
C ASP A 371 -11.05 19.09 -16.38
N ILE A 372 -11.62 17.91 -16.26
CA ILE A 372 -11.03 16.77 -15.54
C ILE A 372 -9.71 16.32 -16.14
N TYR A 373 -9.55 16.41 -17.46
CA TYR A 373 -8.32 16.06 -18.14
C TYR A 373 -7.18 17.03 -17.79
N GLN A 374 -7.49 18.34 -17.77
CA GLN A 374 -6.53 19.38 -17.38
C GLN A 374 -6.12 19.25 -15.91
N ILE A 375 -7.08 18.96 -15.02
CA ILE A 375 -6.78 18.68 -13.60
C ILE A 375 -5.88 17.45 -13.49
N ALA A 376 -6.18 16.37 -14.22
CA ALA A 376 -5.38 15.15 -14.20
C ALA A 376 -3.95 15.39 -14.66
N LYS A 377 -3.76 16.15 -15.76
CA LYS A 377 -2.47 16.54 -16.31
C LYS A 377 -1.68 17.39 -15.32
N ASN A 378 -2.29 18.47 -14.80
CA ASN A 378 -1.67 19.37 -13.83
C ASN A 378 -1.27 18.64 -12.53
N CYS A 379 -2.14 17.79 -12.03
CA CYS A 379 -1.89 16.97 -10.84
C CYS A 379 -1.01 15.73 -11.11
N ARG A 380 -0.62 15.45 -12.37
CA ARG A 380 0.18 14.29 -12.76
C ARG A 380 -0.43 12.98 -12.27
N THR A 381 -1.72 12.83 -12.51
CA THR A 381 -2.51 11.63 -12.21
C THR A 381 -3.28 11.16 -13.46
N SER A 382 -4.11 10.13 -13.38
CA SER A 382 -4.99 9.74 -14.48
C SER A 382 -6.41 10.25 -14.25
N VAL A 383 -7.14 10.46 -15.34
CA VAL A 383 -8.57 10.81 -15.31
C VAL A 383 -9.34 9.75 -14.54
N GLU A 384 -9.09 8.45 -14.82
CA GLU A 384 -9.72 7.33 -14.10
C GLU A 384 -9.58 7.45 -12.56
N MET A 385 -8.40 7.90 -12.08
CA MET A 385 -8.18 8.10 -10.64
C MET A 385 -8.99 9.27 -10.09
N ILE A 386 -9.20 10.33 -10.90
CA ILE A 386 -10.04 11.46 -10.48
C ILE A 386 -11.51 11.04 -10.47
N GLU A 387 -12.00 10.40 -11.50
CA GLU A 387 -13.38 9.88 -11.55
C GLU A 387 -13.68 8.95 -10.40
N LYS A 388 -12.82 7.96 -10.19
CA LYS A 388 -13.02 6.93 -9.18
C LYS A 388 -13.03 7.45 -7.75
N PHE A 389 -12.18 8.41 -7.41
CA PHE A 389 -11.96 8.81 -6.01
C PHE A 389 -12.46 10.20 -5.66
N TYR A 390 -12.86 11.01 -6.64
CA TYR A 390 -13.27 12.40 -6.42
C TYR A 390 -14.62 12.71 -7.10
N ALA A 391 -14.74 12.55 -8.40
CA ALA A 391 -15.93 12.98 -9.14
C ALA A 391 -17.21 12.30 -8.67
N ALA A 392 -17.16 11.00 -8.37
CA ALA A 392 -18.31 10.22 -7.91
C ALA A 392 -18.93 10.71 -6.58
N HIS A 393 -18.21 11.55 -5.82
CA HIS A 393 -18.65 12.02 -4.51
C HIS A 393 -19.00 13.52 -4.49
N ILE A 394 -18.83 14.22 -5.60
CA ILE A 394 -19.14 15.65 -5.71
C ILE A 394 -20.51 15.82 -6.37
N LYS A 395 -21.50 16.21 -5.58
CA LYS A 395 -22.89 16.40 -6.05
C LYS A 395 -23.00 17.36 -7.25
N ASN A 396 -22.17 18.41 -7.26
CA ASN A 396 -22.18 19.44 -8.30
C ASN A 396 -21.57 19.00 -9.64
N MET A 397 -21.00 17.78 -9.73
CA MET A 397 -20.53 17.20 -10.99
C MET A 397 -21.68 16.63 -11.84
N ILE A 398 -22.86 16.50 -11.27
CA ILE A 398 -24.07 16.08 -12.02
C ILE A 398 -24.80 17.35 -12.41
N ASP A 399 -24.78 17.67 -13.69
CA ASP A 399 -25.61 18.74 -14.25
C ASP A 399 -27.05 18.24 -14.34
N ALA A 400 -27.90 18.79 -13.49
CA ALA A 400 -29.31 18.43 -13.46
C ALA A 400 -30.02 18.77 -14.79
N ALA A 401 -29.57 19.81 -15.49
CA ALA A 401 -30.14 20.17 -16.79
C ALA A 401 -29.77 19.12 -17.85
N ALA A 402 -28.52 18.64 -17.84
CA ALA A 402 -28.08 17.60 -18.79
C ALA A 402 -28.73 16.23 -18.51
N VAL A 403 -29.01 15.91 -17.23
CA VAL A 403 -29.68 14.65 -16.85
C VAL A 403 -31.19 14.69 -17.05
N ASN A 404 -31.82 15.86 -16.82
CA ASN A 404 -33.26 16.03 -16.89
C ASN A 404 -33.76 16.53 -18.28
N VAL A 405 -33.05 16.18 -19.35
CA VAL A 405 -33.49 16.47 -20.72
C VAL A 405 -34.83 15.81 -20.95
N ARG A 406 -35.88 16.63 -21.09
CA ARG A 406 -37.20 16.18 -21.51
C ARG A 406 -37.33 16.39 -23.02
N ARG A 407 -37.68 15.34 -23.77
CA ARG A 407 -38.14 15.53 -25.16
C ARG A 407 -39.35 16.41 -25.10
N GLU A 408 -39.36 17.49 -25.87
CA GLU A 408 -40.57 18.26 -26.13
C GLU A 408 -41.65 17.31 -26.60
N ARG A 409 -42.75 17.28 -25.89
CA ARG A 409 -43.95 16.57 -26.41
C ARG A 409 -44.45 17.40 -27.58
N PRO A 410 -44.65 16.79 -28.76
CA PRO A 410 -45.31 17.49 -29.84
C PRO A 410 -46.65 18.05 -29.31
N ASP A 411 -46.86 19.35 -29.52
CA ASP A 411 -48.07 20.06 -29.12
C ASP A 411 -49.32 19.36 -29.66
N GLY A 412 -49.89 18.51 -28.85
CA GLY A 412 -51.15 17.80 -29.11
C GLY A 412 -51.79 17.40 -27.79
N PRO A 413 -53.11 17.57 -27.62
CA PRO A 413 -53.78 17.13 -26.41
C PRO A 413 -53.54 15.63 -26.20
N PRO A 414 -53.31 15.19 -24.92
CA PRO A 414 -53.02 13.78 -24.65
C PRO A 414 -54.20 12.93 -25.20
N PRO A 415 -53.92 11.78 -25.85
CA PRO A 415 -54.95 10.91 -26.37
C PRO A 415 -55.93 10.56 -25.23
N LYS A 416 -57.22 10.89 -25.43
CA LYS A 416 -58.30 10.56 -24.50
C LYS A 416 -58.26 9.05 -24.30
N ARG A 417 -58.06 8.59 -23.08
CA ARG A 417 -58.18 7.17 -22.75
C ARG A 417 -59.55 6.67 -23.20
N PRO A 418 -59.65 5.56 -23.91
CA PRO A 418 -60.94 5.00 -24.30
C PRO A 418 -61.76 4.70 -23.04
N ALA A 419 -63.00 5.19 -23.00
CA ALA A 419 -63.89 5.15 -21.85
C ALA A 419 -64.44 3.72 -21.50
N ASN A 420 -63.95 2.67 -22.15
CA ASN A 420 -64.42 1.30 -21.98
C ASN A 420 -63.40 0.28 -21.55
N ALA A 421 -62.82 0.48 -20.35
CA ALA A 421 -62.02 -0.57 -19.73
C ALA A 421 -62.49 -0.93 -18.31
N LYS A 422 -63.77 -0.74 -18.03
CA LYS A 422 -64.36 -1.09 -16.71
C LYS A 422 -65.45 -2.14 -16.75
N SER A 423 -65.45 -3.10 -17.70
CA SER A 423 -66.49 -4.15 -17.66
C SER A 423 -66.02 -5.57 -18.04
N ALA A 424 -64.78 -5.91 -17.92
CA ALA A 424 -64.35 -7.28 -18.20
C ALA A 424 -63.43 -7.85 -17.09
N ARG A 425 -63.87 -7.74 -15.83
CA ARG A 425 -63.31 -8.53 -14.73
C ARG A 425 -64.37 -8.92 -13.72
N LYS A 426 -65.32 -9.75 -14.19
CA LYS A 426 -66.10 -10.63 -13.31
C LYS A 426 -66.34 -11.95 -14.06
N GLY A 427 -65.75 -13.01 -13.53
CA GLY A 427 -66.11 -14.36 -13.91
C GLY A 427 -64.96 -15.15 -14.53
N GLN A 428 -64.10 -15.71 -13.69
CA GLN A 428 -63.62 -17.10 -13.76
C GLN A 428 -62.73 -17.39 -12.56
N SER A 429 -63.42 -17.97 -11.59
CA SER A 429 -62.85 -18.76 -10.52
C SER A 429 -62.50 -20.16 -11.05
N GLY A 430 -61.41 -20.72 -10.69
CA GLY A 430 -61.25 -22.17 -10.77
C GLY A 430 -59.95 -22.64 -11.39
N GLY A 431 -59.12 -23.29 -10.59
CA GLY A 431 -58.21 -24.30 -11.08
C GLY A 431 -56.71 -24.07 -10.82
N SER A 432 -56.25 -24.36 -9.62
CA SER A 432 -54.84 -24.73 -9.40
C SER A 432 -54.55 -26.09 -10.03
N PRO A 433 -53.37 -26.27 -10.64
CA PRO A 433 -52.77 -27.58 -10.68
C PRO A 433 -51.50 -27.67 -9.82
N LYS A 434 -51.50 -28.76 -9.09
CA LYS A 434 -50.45 -29.28 -8.19
C LYS A 434 -49.10 -29.45 -8.88
N ARG A 435 -48.06 -29.11 -8.17
CA ARG A 435 -46.68 -29.57 -8.43
C ARG A 435 -46.59 -31.10 -8.38
N ARG A 436 -45.87 -31.67 -9.31
CA ARG A 436 -45.15 -32.95 -9.17
C ARG A 436 -43.75 -32.82 -9.68
N HIS A 437 -42.84 -33.24 -8.78
CA HIS A 437 -41.44 -33.65 -8.86
C HIS A 437 -40.43 -32.70 -9.49
#